data_acc31a777a0815d99694d8a62a4d3465
#
_entry.id   acc31a777a0815d99694d8a62a4d3465
#
_cell.length_a   1.000
_cell.length_b   1.000
_cell.length_c   1.000
_cell.angle_alpha   90.00
_cell.angle_beta   90.00
_cell.angle_gamma   90.00
#
_symmetry.space_group_name_H-M   'P 1'
#
loop_
_entity.id
_entity.type
_entity.pdbx_description
1 polymer ?
#
loop_
_entity_poly.entity_id
_entity_poly.type
_entity_poly.pdbx_seq_one_letter_code
_entity_poly.pdbx_strand_id
1 'polypeptide(L)'
;MKYSISVICLLLCFNLCLGQRLKTPTLSPFSKISQQVGLTEVTLQYSRPSAKGRVVFGELVPYDKVWRTGANRATRITFKEVAKIGGKKIQPGEYAIYTIPRENRWTIIIHANTSLRSIAGGAYKPSNDVFRFELVPEKNNNYVETFTCQFSEVKTNSLMLDITWENTLISIPIEVEVDKKIESQMQVFMKNPEKIPHRTYFEAAQYYSNNGKDLKDALNFIDSALNKSPENFRYGLLKAKILAKMNNYKEALVIIEAANNWAKNKNNANYIEQTKLFWDSILTKK
;
A
#
# COMPACT_ATOMS: atom_id res chain seq x y z
N MET A 1 -29.76 -31.76 -61.02
CA MET A 1 -29.68 -31.66 -59.52
C MET A 1 -28.39 -32.20 -58.86
N LYS A 2 -27.49 -32.91 -59.55
CA LYS A 2 -26.25 -33.45 -58.94
C LYS A 2 -25.08 -32.45 -58.87
N TYR A 3 -25.09 -31.31 -59.55
CA TYR A 3 -24.01 -30.34 -59.59
C TYR A 3 -24.17 -29.23 -58.56
N SER A 4 -25.37 -28.98 -58.03
CA SER A 4 -25.61 -27.92 -57.01
C SER A 4 -25.10 -28.29 -55.64
N ILE A 5 -25.03 -29.58 -55.29
CA ILE A 5 -24.53 -30.00 -53.95
C ILE A 5 -23.01 -29.92 -53.88
N SER A 6 -22.27 -30.18 -54.92
CA SER A 6 -20.81 -30.11 -54.98
C SER A 6 -20.30 -28.69 -54.89
N VAL A 7 -21.02 -27.70 -55.42
CA VAL A 7 -20.62 -26.27 -55.31
C VAL A 7 -20.85 -25.73 -53.90
N ILE A 8 -21.90 -26.17 -53.18
CA ILE A 8 -22.17 -25.76 -51.82
C ILE A 8 -21.14 -26.36 -50.85
N CYS A 9 -20.68 -27.59 -51.04
CA CYS A 9 -19.60 -28.17 -50.24
C CYS A 9 -18.26 -27.46 -50.47
N LEU A 10 -17.96 -26.98 -51.66
CA LEU A 10 -16.73 -26.24 -51.97
C LEU A 10 -16.72 -24.84 -51.34
N LEU A 11 -17.88 -24.19 -51.23
CA LEU A 11 -18.02 -22.88 -50.57
C LEU A 11 -17.95 -22.95 -49.02
N LEU A 12 -18.31 -24.10 -48.43
CA LEU A 12 -18.22 -24.30 -46.97
C LEU A 12 -16.80 -24.59 -46.46
N CYS A 13 -15.90 -25.09 -47.32
CA CYS A 13 -14.49 -25.33 -46.95
C CYS A 13 -13.61 -24.09 -46.91
N PHE A 14 -14.07 -22.94 -47.41
CA PHE A 14 -13.26 -21.73 -47.48
C PHE A 14 -13.28 -20.87 -46.21
N ASN A 15 -14.10 -21.18 -45.20
CA ASN A 15 -14.26 -20.36 -44.00
C ASN A 15 -13.53 -20.86 -42.77
N LEU A 16 -12.65 -21.86 -42.85
CA LEU A 16 -11.94 -22.42 -41.69
C LEU A 16 -10.45 -22.02 -41.58
N CYS A 17 -10.02 -21.04 -42.35
CA CYS A 17 -8.69 -20.46 -42.12
C CYS A 17 -8.76 -19.35 -41.06
N LEU A 18 -9.20 -19.69 -39.84
CA LEU A 18 -8.94 -18.88 -38.64
C LEU A 18 -7.44 -18.90 -38.44
N GLY A 19 -6.78 -17.88 -38.96
CA GLY A 19 -5.35 -17.69 -38.80
C GLY A 19 -4.95 -17.72 -37.32
N GLN A 20 -4.43 -18.87 -36.89
CA GLN A 20 -3.89 -19.01 -35.54
C GLN A 20 -2.70 -18.04 -35.40
N ARG A 21 -2.88 -17.00 -34.61
CA ARG A 21 -1.78 -16.11 -34.29
C ARG A 21 -0.80 -16.83 -33.37
N LEU A 22 0.45 -16.92 -33.78
CA LEU A 22 1.52 -17.39 -32.93
C LEU A 22 1.63 -16.45 -31.70
N LYS A 23 1.51 -17.02 -30.52
CA LYS A 23 1.77 -16.29 -29.25
C LYS A 23 3.26 -16.29 -28.97
N THR A 24 3.88 -15.13 -29.06
CA THR A 24 5.28 -14.92 -28.68
C THR A 24 5.39 -14.13 -27.38
N PRO A 25 6.47 -14.30 -26.60
CA PRO A 25 6.75 -13.46 -25.45
C PRO A 25 6.80 -11.98 -25.85
N THR A 26 6.24 -11.10 -25.02
CA THR A 26 6.24 -9.66 -25.27
C THR A 26 7.60 -9.05 -24.90
N LEU A 27 8.08 -8.07 -25.67
CA LEU A 27 9.34 -7.36 -25.40
C LEU A 27 9.32 -6.54 -24.09
N SER A 28 8.14 -6.20 -23.64
CA SER A 28 7.90 -5.47 -22.37
C SER A 28 6.80 -6.19 -21.60
N PRO A 29 7.15 -7.22 -20.79
CA PRO A 29 6.19 -8.02 -20.06
C PRO A 29 5.31 -7.17 -19.15
N PHE A 30 4.05 -7.58 -19.04
CA PHE A 30 3.10 -6.96 -18.12
C PHE A 30 3.38 -7.40 -16.68
N SER A 31 3.26 -6.49 -15.75
CA SER A 31 3.34 -6.73 -14.31
C SER A 31 2.14 -6.11 -13.60
N LYS A 32 1.65 -6.79 -12.58
CA LYS A 32 0.65 -6.29 -11.64
C LYS A 32 1.15 -6.59 -10.24
N ILE A 33 1.20 -5.57 -9.40
CA ILE A 33 1.55 -5.68 -7.98
C ILE A 33 0.43 -5.06 -7.15
N SER A 34 0.15 -5.63 -5.99
CA SER A 34 -0.81 -5.13 -5.01
C SER A 34 -0.16 -5.12 -3.64
N GLN A 35 -0.39 -4.05 -2.88
CA GLN A 35 0.11 -3.90 -1.52
C GLN A 35 -1.02 -3.44 -0.62
N GLN A 36 -1.24 -4.20 0.46
CA GLN A 36 -2.10 -3.74 1.54
C GLN A 36 -1.36 -2.65 2.34
N VAL A 37 -2.03 -1.55 2.59
CA VAL A 37 -1.56 -0.45 3.43
C VAL A 37 -2.72 0.04 4.29
N GLY A 38 -2.51 0.11 5.60
CA GLY A 38 -3.60 0.38 6.53
C GLY A 38 -4.76 -0.61 6.37
N LEU A 39 -5.94 -0.09 6.14
CA LEU A 39 -7.18 -0.85 5.97
C LEU A 39 -7.64 -0.95 4.51
N THR A 40 -6.74 -0.70 3.56
CA THR A 40 -7.05 -0.70 2.12
C THR A 40 -5.92 -1.34 1.31
N GLU A 41 -6.06 -1.35 0.01
CA GLU A 41 -5.09 -1.91 -0.93
C GLU A 41 -4.83 -0.92 -2.06
N VAL A 42 -3.56 -0.78 -2.43
CA VAL A 42 -3.12 -0.06 -3.63
C VAL A 42 -2.62 -1.09 -4.65
N THR A 43 -3.08 -0.97 -5.89
CA THR A 43 -2.66 -1.85 -7.00
C THR A 43 -1.99 -1.04 -8.09
N LEU A 44 -0.89 -1.55 -8.62
CA LEU A 44 -0.18 -0.98 -9.78
C LEU A 44 -0.15 -1.99 -10.92
N GLN A 45 -0.37 -1.50 -12.15
CA GLN A 45 -0.30 -2.27 -13.39
C GLN A 45 0.59 -1.54 -14.38
N TYR A 46 1.60 -2.20 -14.92
CA TYR A 46 2.57 -1.58 -15.82
C TYR A 46 3.23 -2.60 -16.74
N SER A 47 3.90 -2.13 -17.78
CA SER A 47 4.73 -2.97 -18.65
C SER A 47 6.20 -2.63 -18.46
N ARG A 48 7.06 -3.65 -18.49
CA ARG A 48 8.46 -3.61 -18.10
C ARG A 48 9.41 -3.66 -19.31
N PRO A 49 9.72 -2.52 -19.97
CA PRO A 49 10.76 -2.48 -20.98
C PRO A 49 12.15 -2.64 -20.35
N SER A 50 13.10 -3.20 -21.12
CA SER A 50 14.52 -3.29 -20.76
C SER A 50 15.34 -2.28 -21.55
N ALA A 51 16.42 -1.78 -20.96
CA ALA A 51 17.32 -0.81 -21.57
C ALA A 51 18.04 -1.39 -22.79
N LYS A 52 18.51 -2.62 -22.70
CA LYS A 52 19.21 -3.35 -23.79
C LYS A 52 20.41 -2.55 -24.32
N GLY A 53 21.22 -2.03 -23.40
CA GLY A 53 22.42 -1.25 -23.71
C GLY A 53 22.17 0.16 -24.27
N ARG A 54 20.92 0.63 -24.29
CA ARG A 54 20.56 2.01 -24.70
C ARG A 54 20.61 2.94 -23.49
N VAL A 55 20.95 4.18 -23.70
CA VAL A 55 20.72 5.25 -22.72
C VAL A 55 19.20 5.50 -22.63
N VAL A 56 18.64 5.39 -21.44
CA VAL A 56 17.20 5.50 -21.26
C VAL A 56 16.77 6.97 -21.18
N PHE A 57 17.16 7.66 -20.12
CA PHE A 57 16.69 9.03 -19.91
C PHE A 57 17.57 10.03 -20.68
N GLY A 58 16.92 10.85 -21.47
CA GLY A 58 17.54 11.78 -22.44
C GLY A 58 17.53 11.26 -23.88
N GLU A 59 17.54 9.91 -24.09
CA GLU A 59 17.49 9.32 -25.44
C GLU A 59 16.22 8.49 -25.67
N LEU A 60 16.13 7.26 -25.15
CA LEU A 60 14.95 6.39 -25.31
C LEU A 60 13.67 7.04 -24.76
N VAL A 61 13.80 7.72 -23.65
CA VAL A 61 12.78 8.55 -23.01
C VAL A 61 13.32 9.96 -22.98
N PRO A 62 12.96 10.80 -23.98
CA PRO A 62 13.46 12.16 -24.09
C PRO A 62 13.08 13.03 -22.89
N TYR A 63 13.99 13.87 -22.45
CA TYR A 63 13.69 14.89 -21.45
C TYR A 63 12.64 15.88 -21.93
N ASP A 64 11.93 16.51 -20.99
CA ASP A 64 10.88 17.51 -21.23
C ASP A 64 9.68 17.03 -22.07
N LYS A 65 9.56 15.72 -22.25
CA LYS A 65 8.43 15.11 -22.96
C LYS A 65 7.57 14.26 -22.00
N VAL A 66 6.26 14.28 -22.23
CA VAL A 66 5.35 13.39 -21.51
C VAL A 66 5.69 11.95 -21.88
N TRP A 67 5.88 11.12 -20.86
CA TRP A 67 6.12 9.69 -20.99
C TRP A 67 5.04 8.91 -20.24
N ARG A 68 4.58 7.81 -20.82
CA ARG A 68 3.56 6.91 -20.21
C ARG A 68 4.06 6.07 -19.04
N THR A 69 5.27 6.36 -18.54
CA THR A 69 5.90 5.72 -17.38
C THR A 69 5.93 4.19 -17.52
N GLY A 70 6.58 3.72 -18.58
CA GLY A 70 6.66 2.32 -18.98
C GLY A 70 6.46 2.12 -20.48
N ALA A 71 5.90 0.98 -20.86
CA ALA A 71 5.66 0.62 -22.27
C ALA A 71 4.23 0.12 -22.50
N ASN A 72 3.84 -0.03 -23.76
CA ASN A 72 2.49 -0.47 -24.20
C ASN A 72 1.40 0.51 -23.73
N ARG A 73 0.67 0.19 -22.65
CA ARG A 73 -0.26 1.10 -21.99
C ARG A 73 0.49 1.95 -20.95
N ALA A 74 -0.06 3.08 -20.59
CA ALA A 74 0.43 3.84 -19.45
C ALA A 74 0.37 3.01 -18.16
N THR A 75 1.31 3.24 -17.27
CA THR A 75 1.26 2.69 -15.91
C THR A 75 -0.01 3.17 -15.22
N ARG A 76 -0.71 2.28 -14.53
CA ARG A 76 -1.99 2.56 -13.88
C ARG A 76 -1.91 2.21 -12.41
N ILE A 77 -2.45 3.09 -11.60
CA ILE A 77 -2.58 2.91 -10.16
C ILE A 77 -4.06 2.90 -9.77
N THR A 78 -4.45 1.97 -8.90
CA THR A 78 -5.82 1.86 -8.41
C THR A 78 -5.84 2.07 -6.91
N PHE A 79 -6.69 2.96 -6.46
CA PHE A 79 -7.03 3.19 -5.06
C PHE A 79 -8.44 2.70 -4.79
N LYS A 80 -8.62 1.84 -3.79
CA LYS A 80 -9.95 1.36 -3.37
C LYS A 80 -10.66 2.38 -2.48
N GLU A 81 -9.91 3.27 -1.85
CA GLU A 81 -10.41 4.28 -0.93
C GLU A 81 -9.71 5.62 -1.16
N VAL A 82 -10.19 6.67 -0.49
CA VAL A 82 -9.54 7.99 -0.51
C VAL A 82 -8.10 7.86 0.00
N ALA A 83 -7.18 8.43 -0.74
CA ALA A 83 -5.75 8.42 -0.43
C ALA A 83 -5.13 9.80 -0.71
N LYS A 84 -3.82 9.92 -0.43
CA LYS A 84 -2.98 10.97 -0.98
C LYS A 84 -1.84 10.34 -1.77
N ILE A 85 -1.49 10.95 -2.89
CA ILE A 85 -0.31 10.61 -3.68
C ILE A 85 0.47 11.88 -3.98
N GLY A 86 1.77 11.90 -3.68
CA GLY A 86 2.55 13.13 -3.78
C GLY A 86 2.01 14.25 -2.89
N GLY A 87 1.42 13.94 -1.73
CA GLY A 87 0.80 14.88 -0.81
C GLY A 87 -0.60 15.39 -1.24
N LYS A 88 -1.06 15.07 -2.45
CA LYS A 88 -2.35 15.53 -2.99
C LYS A 88 -3.44 14.47 -2.82
N LYS A 89 -4.63 14.90 -2.38
CA LYS A 89 -5.80 14.02 -2.17
C LYS A 89 -6.30 13.46 -3.49
N ILE A 90 -6.61 12.15 -3.49
CA ILE A 90 -7.17 11.43 -4.62
C ILE A 90 -8.39 10.61 -4.19
N GLN A 91 -9.40 10.56 -5.06
CA GLN A 91 -10.61 9.77 -4.83
C GLN A 91 -10.38 8.28 -5.18
N PRO A 92 -11.19 7.35 -4.69
CA PRO A 92 -11.17 5.97 -5.16
C PRO A 92 -11.33 5.89 -6.68
N GLY A 93 -10.55 5.02 -7.32
CA GLY A 93 -10.57 4.87 -8.78
C GLY A 93 -9.26 4.33 -9.34
N GLU A 94 -9.26 4.11 -10.66
CA GLU A 94 -8.07 3.79 -11.44
C GLU A 94 -7.59 5.04 -12.20
N TYR A 95 -6.29 5.31 -12.11
CA TYR A 95 -5.66 6.47 -12.73
C TYR A 95 -4.42 6.04 -13.51
N ALA A 96 -4.14 6.73 -14.62
CA ALA A 96 -2.88 6.56 -15.33
C ALA A 96 -1.81 7.47 -14.72
N ILE A 97 -0.59 6.96 -14.66
CA ILE A 97 0.61 7.73 -14.27
C ILE A 97 1.37 8.07 -15.55
N TYR A 98 1.54 9.36 -15.80
CA TYR A 98 2.49 9.88 -16.76
C TYR A 98 3.58 10.64 -16.04
N THR A 99 4.75 10.75 -16.64
CA THR A 99 5.85 11.55 -16.13
C THR A 99 6.45 12.42 -17.20
N ILE A 100 7.07 13.52 -16.80
CA ILE A 100 7.95 14.32 -17.65
C ILE A 100 9.32 14.28 -16.97
N PRO A 101 10.22 13.37 -17.43
CA PRO A 101 11.56 13.29 -16.90
C PRO A 101 12.39 14.54 -17.24
N ARG A 102 13.24 14.96 -16.31
CA ARG A 102 14.34 15.92 -16.46
C ARG A 102 15.51 15.45 -15.60
N GLU A 103 16.68 15.95 -15.82
CA GLU A 103 17.87 15.56 -15.07
C GLU A 103 17.70 15.74 -13.55
N ASN A 104 17.19 16.88 -13.12
CA ASN A 104 17.14 17.28 -11.71
C ASN A 104 15.73 17.32 -11.13
N ARG A 105 14.69 17.07 -11.92
CA ARG A 105 13.31 17.17 -11.46
C ARG A 105 12.36 16.44 -12.41
N TRP A 106 11.51 15.61 -11.87
CA TRP A 106 10.46 14.95 -12.64
C TRP A 106 9.10 15.55 -12.30
N THR A 107 8.28 15.80 -13.32
CA THR A 107 6.86 16.08 -13.11
C THR A 107 6.10 14.76 -13.16
N ILE A 108 5.40 14.44 -12.09
CA ILE A 108 4.49 13.29 -12.00
C ILE A 108 3.08 13.78 -12.32
N ILE A 109 2.37 13.07 -13.18
CA ILE A 109 1.03 13.43 -13.66
C ILE A 109 0.08 12.29 -13.33
N ILE A 110 -0.94 12.58 -12.56
CA ILE A 110 -2.06 11.67 -12.32
C ILE A 110 -3.18 12.05 -13.31
N HIS A 111 -3.59 11.08 -14.13
CA HIS A 111 -4.44 11.33 -15.29
C HIS A 111 -5.68 10.43 -15.27
N ALA A 112 -6.85 10.99 -15.55
CA ALA A 112 -8.11 10.29 -15.44
C ALA A 112 -8.34 9.22 -16.55
N ASN A 113 -7.79 9.47 -17.76
CA ASN A 113 -7.97 8.51 -18.85
C ASN A 113 -6.92 7.39 -18.78
N THR A 114 -7.35 6.19 -18.45
CA THR A 114 -6.51 4.99 -18.30
C THR A 114 -6.43 4.12 -19.56
N SER A 115 -7.15 4.48 -20.62
CA SER A 115 -7.28 3.67 -21.84
C SER A 115 -6.17 3.89 -22.87
N LEU A 116 -5.39 4.95 -22.75
CA LEU A 116 -4.42 5.36 -23.76
C LEU A 116 -3.30 4.33 -23.94
N ARG A 117 -3.08 3.91 -25.17
CA ARG A 117 -1.94 3.07 -25.58
C ARG A 117 -0.79 3.87 -26.16
N SER A 118 -1.05 5.09 -26.62
CA SER A 118 -0.07 6.00 -27.18
C SER A 118 -0.36 7.42 -26.71
N ILE A 119 0.68 8.22 -26.62
CA ILE A 119 0.59 9.67 -26.38
C ILE A 119 0.74 10.48 -27.69
N ALA A 120 1.07 9.80 -28.80
CA ALA A 120 1.24 10.42 -30.11
C ALA A 120 -0.08 10.93 -30.68
N GLY A 121 0.02 11.86 -31.64
CA GLY A 121 -1.14 12.39 -32.36
C GLY A 121 -2.14 13.18 -31.50
N GLY A 122 -1.71 13.74 -30.36
CA GLY A 122 -2.59 14.49 -29.46
C GLY A 122 -3.55 13.63 -28.65
N ALA A 123 -3.31 12.31 -28.54
CA ALA A 123 -4.12 11.40 -27.72
C ALA A 123 -4.05 11.75 -26.23
N TYR A 124 -2.89 12.18 -25.74
CA TYR A 124 -2.76 12.72 -24.39
C TYR A 124 -3.33 14.15 -24.36
N LYS A 125 -4.25 14.40 -23.45
CA LYS A 125 -4.88 15.72 -23.27
C LYS A 125 -4.64 16.20 -21.84
N PRO A 126 -3.91 17.31 -21.62
CA PRO A 126 -3.68 17.87 -20.29
C PRO A 126 -4.97 18.19 -19.51
N SER A 127 -6.09 18.40 -20.19
CA SER A 127 -7.40 18.64 -19.57
C SER A 127 -7.94 17.43 -18.78
N ASN A 128 -7.38 16.23 -19.00
CA ASN A 128 -7.70 15.04 -18.25
C ASN A 128 -6.73 14.78 -17.08
N ASP A 129 -5.79 15.70 -16.83
CA ASP A 129 -4.94 15.61 -15.63
C ASP A 129 -5.77 15.92 -14.39
N VAL A 130 -5.74 15.00 -13.44
CA VAL A 130 -6.36 15.22 -12.15
C VAL A 130 -5.54 16.22 -11.34
N PHE A 131 -4.22 16.01 -11.33
CA PHE A 131 -3.22 16.96 -10.82
C PHE A 131 -1.81 16.54 -11.24
N ARG A 132 -0.86 17.46 -10.99
CA ARG A 132 0.58 17.25 -11.16
C ARG A 132 1.32 17.62 -9.88
N PHE A 133 2.47 17.00 -9.69
CA PHE A 133 3.44 17.36 -8.64
C PHE A 133 4.85 17.05 -9.13
N GLU A 134 5.85 17.55 -8.41
CA GLU A 134 7.24 17.40 -8.81
C GLU A 134 8.00 16.61 -7.74
N LEU A 135 8.95 15.80 -8.19
CA LEU A 135 9.88 15.04 -7.36
C LEU A 135 11.29 15.18 -7.93
N VAL A 136 12.27 15.13 -7.06
CA VAL A 136 13.68 15.07 -7.42
C VAL A 136 14.06 13.62 -7.65
N PRO A 137 14.65 13.26 -8.81
CA PRO A 137 15.18 11.94 -9.02
C PRO A 137 16.39 11.69 -8.12
N GLU A 138 16.47 10.48 -7.58
CA GLU A 138 17.59 10.03 -6.78
C GLU A 138 18.47 9.08 -7.61
N LYS A 139 19.77 9.07 -7.31
CA LYS A 139 20.69 8.12 -7.90
C LYS A 139 20.52 6.74 -7.26
N ASN A 140 20.12 5.76 -8.04
CA ASN A 140 20.16 4.36 -7.62
C ASN A 140 21.60 3.81 -7.83
N ASN A 141 22.21 3.31 -6.77
CA ASN A 141 23.56 2.75 -6.84
C ASN A 141 23.62 1.42 -7.62
N ASN A 142 22.50 0.72 -7.70
CA ASN A 142 22.38 -0.52 -8.46
C ASN A 142 21.77 -0.22 -9.82
N TYR A 143 22.45 -0.63 -10.89
CA TYR A 143 21.90 -0.52 -12.25
C TYR A 143 20.69 -1.46 -12.42
N VAL A 144 19.58 -0.92 -12.88
CA VAL A 144 18.33 -1.66 -13.12
C VAL A 144 18.06 -1.74 -14.62
N GLU A 145 18.36 -2.88 -15.22
CA GLU A 145 18.22 -3.13 -16.67
C GLU A 145 16.75 -3.05 -17.13
N THR A 146 15.84 -3.60 -16.35
CA THR A 146 14.41 -3.66 -16.70
C THR A 146 13.62 -2.69 -15.85
N PHE A 147 12.87 -1.79 -16.47
CA PHE A 147 11.94 -0.85 -15.80
C PHE A 147 11.15 -1.56 -14.70
N THR A 148 11.28 -1.11 -13.48
CA THR A 148 10.70 -1.74 -12.31
C THR A 148 9.94 -0.71 -11.48
N CYS A 149 8.73 -1.09 -11.08
CA CYS A 149 7.98 -0.40 -10.03
C CYS A 149 7.79 -1.36 -8.87
N GLN A 150 7.90 -0.84 -7.64
CA GLN A 150 7.69 -1.61 -6.42
C GLN A 150 7.09 -0.72 -5.34
N PHE A 151 6.44 -1.35 -4.36
CA PHE A 151 6.07 -0.68 -3.12
C PHE A 151 7.14 -0.93 -2.07
N SER A 152 7.57 0.14 -1.40
CA SER A 152 8.59 0.14 -0.35
C SER A 152 8.13 0.95 0.86
N GLU A 153 8.89 0.93 1.93
CA GLU A 153 8.62 1.64 3.20
C GLU A 153 7.17 1.53 3.69
N VAL A 154 6.62 0.32 3.64
CA VAL A 154 5.23 0.09 4.05
C VAL A 154 5.07 0.31 5.55
N LYS A 155 4.29 1.32 5.92
CA LYS A 155 3.95 1.69 7.30
C LYS A 155 2.46 1.46 7.56
N THR A 156 1.99 1.85 8.74
CA THR A 156 0.59 1.65 9.15
C THR A 156 -0.41 2.37 8.24
N ASN A 157 -0.03 3.53 7.69
CA ASN A 157 -0.92 4.38 6.88
C ASN A 157 -0.24 4.95 5.63
N SER A 158 0.96 4.50 5.30
CA SER A 158 1.70 5.02 4.16
C SER A 158 2.64 3.99 3.55
N LEU A 159 3.05 4.24 2.32
CA LEU A 159 4.09 3.50 1.60
C LEU A 159 4.71 4.41 0.54
N MET A 160 5.81 3.97 -0.04
CA MET A 160 6.40 4.59 -1.23
C MET A 160 6.10 3.73 -2.46
N LEU A 161 5.81 4.36 -3.59
CA LEU A 161 5.85 3.75 -4.90
C LEU A 161 7.17 4.15 -5.56
N ASP A 162 8.09 3.22 -5.63
CA ASP A 162 9.40 3.40 -6.26
C ASP A 162 9.33 3.04 -7.74
N ILE A 163 9.86 3.91 -8.57
CA ILE A 163 10.04 3.72 -10.01
C ILE A 163 11.53 3.75 -10.28
N THR A 164 12.07 2.62 -10.78
CA THR A 164 13.51 2.47 -11.03
C THR A 164 13.78 2.04 -12.47
N TRP A 165 14.75 2.68 -13.10
CA TRP A 165 15.32 2.25 -14.37
C TRP A 165 16.74 2.81 -14.53
N GLU A 166 17.68 2.01 -15.05
CA GLU A 166 19.11 2.30 -15.00
C GLU A 166 19.56 2.68 -13.57
N ASN A 167 20.17 3.83 -13.40
CA ASN A 167 20.60 4.36 -12.11
C ASN A 167 19.65 5.46 -11.57
N THR A 168 18.41 5.51 -12.03
CA THR A 168 17.43 6.51 -11.61
C THR A 168 16.37 5.87 -10.72
N LEU A 169 16.06 6.53 -9.60
CA LEU A 169 14.98 6.21 -8.68
C LEU A 169 14.06 7.42 -8.50
N ILE A 170 12.77 7.20 -8.59
CA ILE A 170 11.73 8.16 -8.19
C ILE A 170 10.86 7.47 -7.13
N SER A 171 10.77 8.05 -5.93
CA SER A 171 9.95 7.55 -4.84
C SER A 171 8.73 8.44 -4.63
N ILE A 172 7.55 7.93 -4.93
CA ILE A 172 6.28 8.65 -4.85
C ILE A 172 5.61 8.29 -3.51
N PRO A 173 5.43 9.24 -2.57
CA PRO A 173 4.75 8.96 -1.31
C PRO A 173 3.25 8.76 -1.53
N ILE A 174 2.72 7.71 -0.88
CA ILE A 174 1.29 7.39 -0.84
C ILE A 174 0.88 7.27 0.63
N GLU A 175 -0.21 7.95 0.99
CA GLU A 175 -0.81 7.92 2.32
C GLU A 175 -2.29 7.52 2.22
N VAL A 176 -2.77 6.77 3.21
CA VAL A 176 -4.17 6.35 3.31
C VAL A 176 -4.79 6.80 4.63
N GLU A 177 -6.09 7.08 4.62
CA GLU A 177 -6.80 7.54 5.81
C GLU A 177 -7.22 6.34 6.68
N VAL A 178 -6.39 6.00 7.69
CA VAL A 178 -6.68 4.92 8.64
C VAL A 178 -7.44 5.46 9.87
N ASP A 179 -6.98 6.57 10.41
CA ASP A 179 -7.49 7.15 11.67
C ASP A 179 -9.00 7.37 11.65
N LYS A 180 -9.49 8.11 10.66
CA LYS A 180 -10.92 8.40 10.53
C LYS A 180 -11.76 7.14 10.42
N LYS A 181 -11.23 6.10 9.79
CA LYS A 181 -11.93 4.82 9.63
C LYS A 181 -12.03 4.07 10.94
N ILE A 182 -10.94 4.04 11.72
CA ILE A 182 -10.94 3.46 13.07
C ILE A 182 -11.90 4.24 13.99
N GLU A 183 -11.78 5.57 14.00
CA GLU A 183 -12.64 6.44 14.81
C GLU A 183 -14.12 6.25 14.46
N SER A 184 -14.47 6.22 13.17
CA SER A 184 -15.84 5.97 12.74
C SER A 184 -16.36 4.59 13.15
N GLN A 185 -15.53 3.54 13.07
CA GLN A 185 -15.89 2.21 13.54
C GLN A 185 -16.13 2.22 15.06
N MET A 186 -15.25 2.86 15.82
CA MET A 186 -15.39 2.96 17.27
C MET A 186 -16.67 3.74 17.65
N GLN A 187 -17.00 4.84 16.97
CA GLN A 187 -18.24 5.57 17.20
C GLN A 187 -19.48 4.68 16.97
N VAL A 188 -19.46 3.82 15.97
CA VAL A 188 -20.55 2.86 15.73
C VAL A 188 -20.63 1.81 16.85
N PHE A 189 -19.49 1.24 17.26
CA PHE A 189 -19.45 0.27 18.33
C PHE A 189 -19.89 0.86 19.67
N MET A 190 -19.48 2.07 20.00
CA MET A 190 -19.80 2.75 21.26
C MET A 190 -21.30 3.10 21.42
N LYS A 191 -22.12 2.91 20.40
CA LYS A 191 -23.59 2.99 20.54
C LYS A 191 -24.17 1.84 21.37
N ASN A 192 -23.49 0.69 21.41
CA ASN A 192 -23.86 -0.49 22.19
C ASN A 192 -22.63 -1.10 22.87
N PRO A 193 -22.05 -0.44 23.88
CA PRO A 193 -20.75 -0.82 24.46
C PRO A 193 -20.77 -2.20 25.12
N GLU A 194 -21.95 -2.64 25.60
CA GLU A 194 -22.11 -3.97 26.19
C GLU A 194 -21.90 -5.11 25.18
N LYS A 195 -22.17 -4.87 23.89
CA LYS A 195 -22.01 -5.85 22.80
C LYS A 195 -20.60 -5.87 22.21
N ILE A 196 -19.73 -4.91 22.56
CA ILE A 196 -18.38 -4.86 22.05
C ILE A 196 -17.56 -6.01 22.67
N PRO A 197 -16.92 -6.89 21.86
CA PRO A 197 -16.03 -7.92 22.38
C PRO A 197 -14.80 -7.31 23.06
N HIS A 198 -14.29 -7.96 24.10
CA HIS A 198 -13.05 -7.52 24.78
C HIS A 198 -11.87 -7.34 23.83
N ARG A 199 -11.79 -8.18 22.79
CA ARG A 199 -10.75 -8.11 21.76
C ARG A 199 -10.79 -6.80 20.97
N THR A 200 -11.97 -6.28 20.63
CA THR A 200 -12.13 -5.01 19.92
C THR A 200 -11.60 -3.83 20.75
N TYR A 201 -11.88 -3.82 22.04
CA TYR A 201 -11.30 -2.84 22.96
C TYR A 201 -9.77 -2.94 23.04
N PHE A 202 -9.22 -4.15 23.09
CA PHE A 202 -7.77 -4.36 23.05
C PHE A 202 -7.14 -3.84 21.76
N GLU A 203 -7.74 -4.15 20.61
CA GLU A 203 -7.27 -3.71 19.29
C GLU A 203 -7.33 -2.17 19.18
N ALA A 204 -8.38 -1.53 19.70
CA ALA A 204 -8.47 -0.07 19.78
C ALA A 204 -7.36 0.53 20.67
N ALA A 205 -7.18 -0.01 21.88
CA ALA A 205 -6.14 0.42 22.80
C ALA A 205 -4.73 0.32 22.19
N GLN A 206 -4.47 -0.80 21.51
CA GLN A 206 -3.21 -1.04 20.82
C GLN A 206 -2.98 -0.03 19.69
N TYR A 207 -4.02 0.22 18.88
CA TYR A 207 -3.95 1.19 17.80
C TYR A 207 -3.66 2.60 18.31
N TYR A 208 -4.42 3.07 19.31
CA TYR A 208 -4.25 4.40 19.91
C TYR A 208 -2.86 4.56 20.52
N SER A 209 -2.40 3.56 21.28
CA SER A 209 -1.07 3.58 21.91
C SER A 209 0.10 3.59 20.91
N ASN A 210 -0.07 2.95 19.74
CA ASN A 210 1.03 2.80 18.77
C ASN A 210 1.07 3.90 17.70
N ASN A 211 -0.01 4.67 17.53
CA ASN A 211 -0.13 5.65 16.44
C ASN A 211 -0.24 7.11 16.94
N GLY A 212 0.29 7.39 18.15
CA GLY A 212 0.36 8.76 18.67
C GLY A 212 -0.99 9.39 19.01
N LYS A 213 -2.02 8.56 19.24
CA LYS A 213 -3.34 9.01 19.67
C LYS A 213 -3.36 9.29 21.17
N ASP A 214 -4.49 9.78 21.69
CA ASP A 214 -4.62 10.06 23.12
C ASP A 214 -4.42 8.78 23.95
N LEU A 215 -3.42 8.81 24.84
CA LEU A 215 -3.10 7.70 25.71
C LEU A 215 -4.15 7.48 26.80
N LYS A 216 -4.96 8.50 27.14
CA LYS A 216 -6.09 8.34 28.08
C LYS A 216 -7.18 7.49 27.44
N ASP A 217 -7.49 7.71 26.15
CA ASP A 217 -8.43 6.86 25.44
C ASP A 217 -7.90 5.44 25.29
N ALA A 218 -6.60 5.27 24.99
CA ALA A 218 -5.96 3.97 24.97
C ALA A 218 -6.08 3.25 26.31
N LEU A 219 -5.90 3.96 27.44
CA LEU A 219 -6.05 3.41 28.78
C LEU A 219 -7.52 3.00 29.05
N ASN A 220 -8.48 3.86 28.72
CA ASN A 220 -9.92 3.55 28.88
C ASN A 220 -10.32 2.29 28.08
N PHE A 221 -9.82 2.14 26.84
CA PHE A 221 -10.09 0.95 26.03
C PHE A 221 -9.47 -0.30 26.62
N ILE A 222 -8.21 -0.26 27.11
CA ILE A 222 -7.60 -1.46 27.69
C ILE A 222 -8.23 -1.83 29.01
N ASP A 223 -8.70 -0.86 29.79
CA ASP A 223 -9.47 -1.13 31.03
C ASP A 223 -10.80 -1.82 30.69
N SER A 224 -11.50 -1.34 29.68
CA SER A 224 -12.73 -1.99 29.18
C SER A 224 -12.47 -3.43 28.71
N ALA A 225 -11.33 -3.67 28.05
CA ALA A 225 -10.92 -5.02 27.64
C ALA A 225 -10.66 -5.94 28.84
N LEU A 226 -9.94 -5.45 29.88
CA LEU A 226 -9.67 -6.18 31.11
C LEU A 226 -10.93 -6.45 31.94
N ASN A 227 -11.85 -5.49 32.02
CA ASN A 227 -13.13 -5.70 32.72
C ASN A 227 -13.94 -6.85 32.10
N LYS A 228 -13.90 -7.00 30.77
CA LYS A 228 -14.60 -8.08 30.06
C LYS A 228 -13.79 -9.39 30.00
N SER A 229 -12.48 -9.35 30.18
CA SER A 229 -11.59 -10.52 30.17
C SER A 229 -10.52 -10.32 31.25
N PRO A 230 -10.87 -10.53 32.52
CA PRO A 230 -9.94 -10.40 33.65
C PRO A 230 -8.75 -11.37 33.54
N GLU A 231 -7.64 -11.00 34.16
CA GLU A 231 -6.40 -11.79 34.22
C GLU A 231 -5.82 -12.14 32.81
N ASN A 232 -6.14 -11.34 31.82
CA ASN A 232 -5.58 -11.50 30.49
C ASN A 232 -4.18 -10.88 30.43
N PHE A 233 -3.16 -11.71 30.45
CA PHE A 233 -1.76 -11.27 30.47
C PHE A 233 -1.38 -10.40 29.27
N ARG A 234 -1.99 -10.59 28.08
CA ARG A 234 -1.76 -9.74 26.89
C ARG A 234 -2.26 -8.31 27.13
N TYR A 235 -3.43 -8.20 27.76
CA TYR A 235 -4.05 -6.92 28.06
C TYR A 235 -3.32 -6.21 29.18
N GLY A 236 -2.89 -6.97 30.21
CA GLY A 236 -2.05 -6.43 31.28
C GLY A 236 -0.72 -5.88 30.78
N LEU A 237 -0.03 -6.60 29.89
CA LEU A 237 1.20 -6.12 29.25
C LEU A 237 0.98 -4.81 28.45
N LEU A 238 -0.12 -4.74 27.66
CA LEU A 238 -0.45 -3.52 26.93
C LEU A 238 -0.78 -2.37 27.87
N LYS A 239 -1.58 -2.59 28.92
CA LYS A 239 -1.90 -1.56 29.93
C LYS A 239 -0.63 -1.00 30.58
N ALA A 240 0.28 -1.87 31.02
CA ALA A 240 1.54 -1.45 31.59
C ALA A 240 2.38 -0.60 30.61
N LYS A 241 2.42 -0.97 29.32
CA LYS A 241 3.08 -0.19 28.28
C LYS A 241 2.45 1.19 28.07
N ILE A 242 1.12 1.29 28.10
CA ILE A 242 0.38 2.55 27.99
C ILE A 242 0.71 3.45 29.20
N LEU A 243 0.64 2.91 30.41
CA LEU A 243 0.97 3.64 31.65
C LEU A 243 2.41 4.16 31.64
N ALA A 244 3.36 3.34 31.19
CA ALA A 244 4.77 3.77 31.07
C ALA A 244 4.94 4.89 30.02
N LYS A 245 4.21 4.87 28.90
CA LYS A 245 4.19 5.98 27.94
C LYS A 245 3.60 7.27 28.52
N MET A 246 2.70 7.15 29.51
CA MET A 246 2.15 8.28 30.27
C MET A 246 3.07 8.72 31.44
N ASN A 247 4.27 8.13 31.56
CA ASN A 247 5.22 8.31 32.67
C ASN A 247 4.68 7.85 34.04
N ASN A 248 3.60 7.08 34.08
CA ASN A 248 3.06 6.50 35.29
C ASN A 248 3.73 5.14 35.60
N TYR A 249 5.04 5.19 35.86
CA TYR A 249 5.86 3.98 36.07
C TYR A 249 5.47 3.18 37.30
N LYS A 250 5.00 3.86 38.37
CA LYS A 250 4.57 3.18 39.60
C LYS A 250 3.42 2.22 39.35
N GLU A 251 2.39 2.68 38.66
CA GLU A 251 1.24 1.83 38.32
C GLU A 251 1.61 0.78 37.26
N ALA A 252 2.44 1.18 36.27
CA ALA A 252 2.94 0.26 35.23
C ALA A 252 3.65 -0.96 35.85
N LEU A 253 4.46 -0.77 36.90
CA LEU A 253 5.14 -1.84 37.62
C LEU A 253 4.15 -2.80 38.32
N VAL A 254 3.11 -2.29 38.96
CA VAL A 254 2.07 -3.11 39.57
C VAL A 254 1.33 -3.95 38.54
N ILE A 255 0.95 -3.35 37.42
CA ILE A 255 0.19 -4.03 36.38
C ILE A 255 1.06 -5.08 35.64
N ILE A 256 2.34 -4.79 35.40
CA ILE A 256 3.20 -5.75 34.69
C ILE A 256 3.52 -6.97 35.58
N GLU A 257 3.63 -6.78 36.89
CA GLU A 257 3.78 -7.88 37.86
C GLU A 257 2.55 -8.81 37.82
N ALA A 258 1.36 -8.21 37.91
CA ALA A 258 0.11 -8.97 37.77
C ALA A 258 0.05 -9.75 36.44
N ALA A 259 0.38 -9.09 35.32
CA ALA A 259 0.39 -9.71 34.00
C ALA A 259 1.40 -10.86 33.90
N ASN A 260 2.57 -10.76 34.55
CA ASN A 260 3.54 -11.85 34.62
C ASN A 260 2.97 -13.07 35.39
N ASN A 261 2.31 -12.80 36.51
CA ASN A 261 1.69 -13.85 37.30
C ASN A 261 0.55 -14.55 36.53
N TRP A 262 -0.28 -13.78 35.82
CA TRP A 262 -1.32 -14.36 34.96
C TRP A 262 -0.72 -15.20 33.82
N ALA A 263 0.40 -14.79 33.23
CA ALA A 263 1.11 -15.58 32.23
C ALA A 263 1.68 -16.89 32.82
N LYS A 264 2.21 -16.85 34.05
CA LYS A 264 2.69 -18.04 34.77
C LYS A 264 1.55 -19.01 35.03
N ASN A 265 0.41 -18.52 35.53
CA ASN A 265 -0.77 -19.37 35.81
C ASN A 265 -1.32 -20.07 34.55
N LYS A 266 -1.06 -19.49 33.36
CA LYS A 266 -1.44 -20.08 32.07
C LYS A 266 -0.28 -20.82 31.39
N ASN A 267 0.87 -20.99 32.04
CA ASN A 267 2.09 -21.64 31.53
C ASN A 267 2.54 -21.05 30.17
N ASN A 268 2.38 -19.74 29.97
CA ASN A 268 2.75 -19.08 28.71
C ASN A 268 4.17 -18.51 28.77
N ALA A 269 5.17 -19.34 28.42
CA ALA A 269 6.58 -18.99 28.50
C ALA A 269 6.95 -17.70 27.76
N ASN A 270 6.39 -17.48 26.57
CA ASN A 270 6.66 -16.28 25.76
C ASN A 270 6.22 -15.00 26.49
N TYR A 271 5.02 -14.99 27.09
CA TYR A 271 4.55 -13.81 27.82
C TYR A 271 5.19 -13.64 29.19
N ILE A 272 5.61 -14.72 29.85
CA ILE A 272 6.44 -14.65 31.07
C ILE A 272 7.74 -13.88 30.76
N GLU A 273 8.41 -14.21 29.66
CA GLU A 273 9.63 -13.54 29.22
C GLU A 273 9.36 -12.07 28.83
N GLN A 274 8.36 -11.81 27.97
CA GLN A 274 8.03 -10.46 27.54
C GLN A 274 7.68 -9.51 28.71
N THR A 275 6.90 -9.99 29.67
CA THR A 275 6.52 -9.20 30.85
C THR A 275 7.72 -8.91 31.74
N LYS A 276 8.63 -9.90 31.91
CA LYS A 276 9.88 -9.71 32.66
C LYS A 276 10.79 -8.70 31.98
N LEU A 277 11.04 -8.84 30.69
CA LEU A 277 11.86 -7.87 29.92
C LEU A 277 11.30 -6.45 30.01
N PHE A 278 9.99 -6.30 29.93
CA PHE A 278 9.37 -4.99 30.06
C PHE A 278 9.50 -4.43 31.49
N TRP A 279 9.27 -5.27 32.52
CA TRP A 279 9.51 -4.89 33.91
C TRP A 279 10.92 -4.33 34.11
N ASP A 280 11.93 -5.10 33.72
CA ASP A 280 13.34 -4.70 33.87
C ASP A 280 13.64 -3.37 33.15
N SER A 281 13.00 -3.11 32.01
CA SER A 281 13.19 -1.89 31.22
C SER A 281 12.64 -0.61 31.87
N ILE A 282 11.66 -0.73 32.80
CA ILE A 282 11.02 0.40 33.46
C ILE A 282 11.39 0.54 34.92
N LEU A 283 12.04 -0.46 35.52
CA LEU A 283 12.36 -0.50 36.95
C LEU A 283 13.24 0.68 37.40
N THR A 284 14.18 1.10 36.55
CA THR A 284 15.10 2.22 36.79
C THR A 284 14.52 3.60 36.55
N LYS A 285 13.28 3.68 36.01
CA LYS A 285 12.59 4.93 35.66
C LYS A 285 11.60 5.38 36.77
N LYS A 286 11.63 4.74 37.93
CA LYS A 286 10.73 4.95 39.05
C LYS A 286 10.99 6.25 39.79
#